data_d67709e50045e9d635aeb5423c517446
#
_entry.id   d67709e50045e9d635aeb5423c517446
#
_cell.length_a   1.000
_cell.length_b   1.000
_cell.length_c   1.000
_cell.angle_alpha   90.00
_cell.angle_beta   90.00
_cell.angle_gamma   90.00
#
_symmetry.space_group_name_H-M   'P 1'
#
loop_
_entity.id
_entity.type
_entity.pdbx_description
1 polymer ?
#
loop_
_entity_poly.entity_id
_entity_poly.type
_entity_poly.pdbx_seq_one_letter_code
_entity_poly.pdbx_strand_id
1 'polypeptide(L)'
;MNILNNLLRALLFLTITINLPFAQASDVDRFVSLTGKVTIKRDSDTWLKISVPFEVVSHPDLVALGGRKPSSREELFNPKFINDLEIRLYLCFRNDFARKFTRTEKSDPANFQYYSSALKCIILEQGSKYSAHFLFPAAIAERDEFGGSYPELLGYFIEFSRNGTIFELTESIKFDSYRQTDVLEKFKSEAKSNSSENEGILIPAHQIDQSYLRDLGPVYQDY
;
A
#
# COMPACT_ATOMS: atom_id res chain seq x y z
N MET A 1 61.67 12.32 -15.52
CA MET A 1 60.63 11.28 -15.67
C MET A 1 59.94 10.97 -14.32
N ASN A 2 59.62 12.03 -13.52
CA ASN A 2 59.03 11.85 -12.17
C ASN A 2 57.89 12.82 -11.85
N ILE A 3 57.46 13.64 -12.79
CA ILE A 3 56.38 14.65 -12.56
C ILE A 3 54.98 14.06 -12.92
N LEU A 4 54.98 13.11 -13.89
CA LEU A 4 53.70 12.50 -14.36
C LEU A 4 53.12 11.49 -13.36
N ASN A 5 53.99 10.84 -12.55
CA ASN A 5 53.52 9.87 -11.53
C ASN A 5 52.94 10.50 -10.27
N ASN A 6 53.25 11.77 -10.00
CA ASN A 6 52.69 12.46 -8.84
C ASN A 6 51.35 13.10 -9.14
N LEU A 7 51.04 13.42 -10.41
CA LEU A 7 49.72 13.92 -10.82
C LEU A 7 48.65 12.79 -10.82
N LEU A 8 49.08 11.56 -11.15
CA LEU A 8 48.15 10.40 -11.17
C LEU A 8 47.78 9.90 -9.77
N ARG A 9 48.65 10.17 -8.76
CA ARG A 9 48.36 9.83 -7.35
C ARG A 9 47.49 10.87 -6.64
N ALA A 10 47.42 12.09 -7.12
CA ALA A 10 46.56 13.13 -6.56
C ALA A 10 45.08 13.04 -7.04
N LEU A 11 44.82 12.32 -8.14
CA LEU A 11 43.46 12.17 -8.68
C LEU A 11 42.68 10.98 -8.06
N LEU A 12 43.34 10.18 -7.20
CA LEU A 12 42.74 8.94 -6.67
C LEU A 12 42.16 9.07 -5.25
N PHE A 13 42.09 10.26 -4.69
CA PHE A 13 41.59 10.50 -3.32
C PHE A 13 40.46 11.52 -3.19
N LEU A 14 39.73 11.78 -4.28
CA LEU A 14 38.48 12.55 -4.15
C LEU A 14 37.26 11.68 -4.44
N THR A 15 37.17 10.50 -3.78
CA THR A 15 35.89 9.87 -3.56
C THR A 15 35.22 10.63 -2.42
N ILE A 16 34.50 11.70 -2.79
CA ILE A 16 33.52 12.31 -1.88
C ILE A 16 32.44 11.26 -1.67
N THR A 17 32.54 10.52 -0.58
CA THR A 17 31.40 9.78 -0.03
C THR A 17 30.39 10.83 0.40
N ILE A 18 29.48 11.19 -0.51
CA ILE A 18 28.24 11.87 -0.16
C ILE A 18 27.45 10.85 0.66
N ASN A 19 27.71 10.82 1.96
CA ASN A 19 26.75 10.27 2.91
C ASN A 19 25.56 11.23 2.87
N LEU A 20 24.63 10.99 1.93
CA LEU A 20 23.29 11.50 2.08
C LEU A 20 22.77 10.87 3.38
N PRO A 21 22.44 11.66 4.40
CA PRO A 21 21.74 11.12 5.53
C PRO A 21 20.45 10.54 4.95
N PHE A 22 20.27 9.22 5.03
CA PHE A 22 18.95 8.65 4.98
C PHE A 22 18.19 9.37 6.09
N ALA A 23 17.35 10.31 5.72
CA ALA A 23 16.40 10.89 6.65
C ALA A 23 15.58 9.71 7.13
N GLN A 24 15.89 9.22 8.35
CA GLN A 24 14.93 8.43 9.09
C GLN A 24 13.69 9.30 9.17
N ALA A 25 12.63 8.90 8.47
CA ALA A 25 11.33 9.53 8.61
C ALA A 25 11.04 9.56 10.11
N SER A 26 11.08 10.75 10.67
CA SER A 26 10.79 10.93 12.09
C SER A 26 9.33 10.48 12.30
N ASP A 27 9.01 9.85 13.41
CA ASP A 27 7.65 9.45 13.79
C ASP A 27 6.62 10.61 13.73
N VAL A 28 7.12 11.84 13.59
CA VAL A 28 6.33 13.07 13.47
C VAL A 28 5.57 13.18 12.13
N ASP A 29 6.01 12.47 11.07
CA ASP A 29 5.44 12.58 9.73
C ASP A 29 4.41 11.47 9.40
N ARG A 30 4.03 10.64 10.37
CA ARG A 30 3.02 9.61 10.18
C ARG A 30 1.61 10.19 10.28
N PHE A 31 0.93 10.27 9.16
CA PHE A 31 -0.47 10.72 9.11
C PHE A 31 -1.45 9.58 9.32
N VAL A 32 -1.07 8.39 8.86
CA VAL A 32 -1.84 7.15 8.96
C VAL A 32 -0.91 6.05 9.48
N SER A 33 -1.45 5.11 10.24
CA SER A 33 -0.74 3.92 10.71
C SER A 33 -1.64 2.70 10.54
N LEU A 34 -1.07 1.55 10.19
CA LEU A 34 -1.81 0.30 10.23
C LEU A 34 -1.94 -0.18 11.67
N THR A 35 -3.17 -0.46 12.12
CA THR A 35 -3.43 -0.95 13.48
C THR A 35 -3.39 -2.48 13.57
N GLY A 36 -3.15 -3.15 12.45
CA GLY A 36 -3.05 -4.60 12.38
C GLY A 36 -2.66 -5.08 11.00
N LYS A 37 -2.63 -6.40 10.83
CA LYS A 37 -2.33 -7.03 9.54
C LYS A 37 -3.55 -6.99 8.63
N VAL A 38 -3.32 -6.90 7.31
CA VAL A 38 -4.35 -7.20 6.32
C VAL A 38 -4.82 -8.64 6.51
N THR A 39 -6.13 -8.82 6.59
CA THR A 39 -6.74 -10.14 6.77
C THR A 39 -7.62 -10.48 5.59
N ILE A 40 -7.64 -11.76 5.21
CA ILE A 40 -8.58 -12.32 4.25
C ILE A 40 -9.44 -13.35 4.96
N LYS A 41 -10.77 -13.27 4.78
CA LYS A 41 -11.72 -14.20 5.38
C LYS A 41 -12.86 -14.47 4.41
N ARG A 42 -13.45 -15.66 4.48
CA ARG A 42 -14.71 -15.92 3.78
C ARG A 42 -15.82 -15.09 4.45
N ASP A 43 -16.50 -14.29 3.67
CA ASP A 43 -17.60 -13.44 4.12
C ASP A 43 -18.95 -14.07 3.78
N SER A 44 -19.01 -14.71 2.60
CA SER A 44 -20.15 -15.49 2.12
C SER A 44 -19.67 -16.60 1.17
N ASP A 45 -20.59 -17.36 0.58
CA ASP A 45 -20.24 -18.36 -0.43
C ASP A 45 -19.66 -17.73 -1.70
N THR A 46 -19.97 -16.47 -1.96
CA THR A 46 -19.57 -15.75 -3.17
C THR A 46 -18.36 -14.84 -2.97
N TRP A 47 -18.09 -14.40 -1.73
CA TRP A 47 -17.09 -13.36 -1.47
C TRP A 47 -16.08 -13.72 -0.40
N LEU A 48 -14.85 -13.32 -0.66
CA LEU A 48 -13.78 -13.20 0.33
C LEU A 48 -13.65 -11.75 0.72
N LYS A 49 -13.72 -11.45 2.02
CA LYS A 49 -13.52 -10.12 2.57
C LYS A 49 -12.06 -9.90 2.93
N ILE A 50 -11.47 -8.85 2.37
CA ILE A 50 -10.15 -8.35 2.73
C ILE A 50 -10.34 -7.10 3.60
N SER A 51 -9.72 -7.09 4.77
CA SER A 51 -9.83 -5.97 5.71
C SER A 51 -8.46 -5.33 5.95
N VAL A 52 -8.43 -4.01 5.83
CA VAL A 52 -7.26 -3.14 6.06
C VAL A 52 -7.54 -2.28 7.28
N PRO A 53 -7.07 -2.66 8.47
CA PRO A 53 -7.27 -1.89 9.68
C PRO A 53 -6.23 -0.77 9.78
N PHE A 54 -6.67 0.47 10.02
CA PHE A 54 -5.80 1.64 10.13
C PHE A 54 -6.32 2.67 11.14
N GLU A 55 -5.47 3.64 11.44
CA GLU A 55 -5.77 4.77 12.31
C GLU A 55 -5.24 6.06 11.68
N VAL A 56 -5.98 7.14 11.81
CA VAL A 56 -5.53 8.49 11.45
C VAL A 56 -4.78 9.07 12.64
N VAL A 57 -3.46 9.15 12.54
CA VAL A 57 -2.57 9.56 13.65
C VAL A 57 -2.48 11.07 13.77
N SER A 58 -2.25 11.78 12.64
CA SER A 58 -2.12 13.23 12.62
C SER A 58 -2.65 13.83 11.32
N HIS A 59 -2.83 15.15 11.31
CA HIS A 59 -3.26 15.86 10.12
C HIS A 59 -2.05 16.31 9.29
N PRO A 60 -1.96 16.00 7.98
CA PRO A 60 -0.79 16.33 7.16
C PRO A 60 -0.53 17.84 7.08
N ASP A 61 -1.57 18.67 7.06
CA ASP A 61 -1.43 20.12 6.96
C ASP A 61 -0.90 20.77 8.25
N LEU A 62 -0.98 20.10 9.40
CA LEU A 62 -0.33 20.55 10.64
C LEU A 62 1.19 20.53 10.51
N VAL A 63 1.74 19.49 9.88
CA VAL A 63 3.18 19.37 9.64
C VAL A 63 3.61 20.43 8.64
N ALA A 64 2.86 20.64 7.56
CA ALA A 64 3.12 21.65 6.54
C ALA A 64 3.15 23.08 7.12
N LEU A 65 2.33 23.36 8.15
CA LEU A 65 2.35 24.66 8.85
C LEU A 65 3.58 24.85 9.74
N GLY A 66 4.28 23.76 10.13
CA GLY A 66 5.49 23.85 10.98
C GLY A 66 5.27 24.57 12.31
N GLY A 67 4.04 24.52 12.85
CA GLY A 67 3.66 25.22 14.09
C GLY A 67 3.28 26.71 13.92
N ARG A 68 3.36 27.28 12.71
CA ARG A 68 2.85 28.64 12.42
C ARG A 68 1.32 28.64 12.39
N LYS A 69 0.73 29.80 12.61
CA LYS A 69 -0.72 29.97 12.39
C LYS A 69 -1.04 30.06 10.90
N PRO A 70 -2.25 29.59 10.47
CA PRO A 70 -2.71 29.79 9.12
C PRO A 70 -2.71 31.29 8.76
N SER A 71 -2.22 31.62 7.56
CA SER A 71 -2.09 33.01 7.08
C SER A 71 -3.16 33.35 6.03
N SER A 72 -3.82 32.37 5.45
CA SER A 72 -4.88 32.54 4.46
C SER A 72 -6.09 31.69 4.79
N ARG A 73 -7.22 31.95 4.10
CA ARG A 73 -8.45 31.18 4.27
C ARG A 73 -8.31 29.74 3.76
N GLU A 74 -7.48 29.53 2.76
CA GLU A 74 -7.17 28.22 2.16
C GLU A 74 -6.37 27.34 3.11
N GLU A 75 -5.60 27.95 4.02
CA GLU A 75 -4.86 27.23 5.07
C GLU A 75 -5.70 26.91 6.30
N LEU A 76 -6.96 27.37 6.34
CA LEU A 76 -7.88 27.05 7.46
C LEU A 76 -8.42 25.64 7.30
N PHE A 77 -8.18 24.79 8.27
CA PHE A 77 -8.72 23.44 8.35
C PHE A 77 -9.02 23.05 9.80
N ASN A 78 -9.88 22.08 9.98
CA ASN A 78 -10.11 21.49 11.31
C ASN A 78 -9.12 20.32 11.52
N PRO A 79 -8.15 20.45 12.43
CA PRO A 79 -7.11 19.43 12.61
C PRO A 79 -7.65 18.09 13.13
N LYS A 80 -8.90 18.05 13.61
CA LYS A 80 -9.54 16.80 14.04
C LYS A 80 -9.96 15.90 12.89
N PHE A 81 -10.02 16.41 11.66
CA PHE A 81 -10.56 15.68 10.53
C PHE A 81 -9.62 15.73 9.33
N ILE A 82 -9.41 14.58 8.70
CA ILE A 82 -8.77 14.47 7.39
C ILE A 82 -9.86 14.25 6.34
N ASN A 83 -9.83 15.04 5.27
CA ASN A 83 -10.71 14.89 4.12
C ASN A 83 -9.94 14.22 2.97
N ASP A 84 -10.68 13.55 2.09
CA ASP A 84 -10.19 13.06 0.80
C ASP A 84 -9.03 12.04 0.89
N LEU A 85 -8.99 11.23 1.96
CA LEU A 85 -8.01 10.15 2.05
C LEU A 85 -8.39 9.01 1.11
N GLU A 86 -7.54 8.75 0.12
CA GLU A 86 -7.64 7.57 -0.75
C GLU A 86 -6.81 6.43 -0.16
N ILE A 87 -7.40 5.23 -0.18
CA ILE A 87 -6.78 3.98 0.23
C ILE A 87 -6.80 3.07 -0.98
N ARG A 88 -5.61 2.75 -1.51
CA ARG A 88 -5.45 1.82 -2.62
C ARG A 88 -4.77 0.56 -2.14
N LEU A 89 -5.43 -0.56 -2.34
CA LEU A 89 -4.95 -1.89 -1.97
C LEU A 89 -4.50 -2.64 -3.22
N TYR A 90 -3.29 -3.19 -3.16
CA TYR A 90 -2.76 -4.14 -4.13
C TYR A 90 -2.60 -5.49 -3.44
N LEU A 91 -3.05 -6.55 -4.10
CA LEU A 91 -2.94 -7.93 -3.63
C LEU A 91 -2.14 -8.77 -4.62
N CYS A 92 -1.39 -9.72 -4.11
CA CYS A 92 -0.72 -10.74 -4.91
C CYS A 92 -1.12 -12.13 -4.42
N PHE A 93 -1.62 -12.94 -5.32
CA PHE A 93 -1.88 -14.35 -5.10
C PHE A 93 -0.99 -15.20 -6.00
N ARG A 94 -0.74 -16.43 -5.58
CA ARG A 94 -0.11 -17.44 -6.43
C ARG A 94 -1.18 -18.32 -7.05
N ASN A 95 -1.19 -18.38 -8.37
CA ASN A 95 -2.05 -19.27 -9.14
C ASN A 95 -1.45 -20.68 -9.16
N ASP A 96 -1.86 -21.51 -8.20
CA ASP A 96 -1.35 -22.88 -8.09
C ASP A 96 -1.90 -23.80 -9.19
N PHE A 97 -3.06 -23.50 -9.78
CA PHE A 97 -3.59 -24.22 -10.95
C PHE A 97 -2.65 -24.00 -12.16
N ALA A 98 -2.36 -22.74 -12.51
CA ALA A 98 -1.43 -22.43 -13.61
C ALA A 98 -0.05 -23.06 -13.38
N ARG A 99 0.48 -22.98 -12.16
CA ARG A 99 1.76 -23.58 -11.78
C ARG A 99 1.81 -25.10 -12.03
N LYS A 100 0.76 -25.81 -11.61
CA LYS A 100 0.66 -27.27 -11.83
C LYS A 100 0.62 -27.60 -13.32
N PHE A 101 -0.12 -26.82 -14.08
CA PHE A 101 -0.27 -27.02 -15.51
C PHE A 101 1.04 -26.74 -16.27
N THR A 102 1.73 -25.64 -15.97
CA THR A 102 2.99 -25.25 -16.60
C THR A 102 4.21 -25.98 -16.04
N ARG A 103 4.06 -26.65 -14.90
CA ARG A 103 5.14 -27.34 -14.15
C ARG A 103 6.28 -26.40 -13.75
N THR A 104 5.95 -25.15 -13.47
CA THR A 104 6.90 -24.13 -13.02
C THR A 104 7.17 -24.23 -11.52
N GLU A 105 8.25 -23.63 -11.06
CA GLU A 105 8.59 -23.56 -9.64
C GLU A 105 7.62 -22.65 -8.87
N LYS A 106 7.50 -22.88 -7.56
CA LYS A 106 6.61 -22.11 -6.66
C LYS A 106 6.92 -20.61 -6.63
N SER A 107 8.19 -20.28 -6.80
CA SER A 107 8.74 -18.92 -6.79
C SER A 107 8.74 -18.22 -8.15
N ASP A 108 8.28 -18.91 -9.21
CA ASP A 108 8.24 -18.34 -10.55
C ASP A 108 7.24 -17.18 -10.60
N PRO A 109 7.67 -15.95 -10.93
CA PRO A 109 6.79 -14.78 -11.04
C PRO A 109 5.65 -14.94 -12.05
N ALA A 110 5.79 -15.81 -13.07
CA ALA A 110 4.74 -16.13 -14.03
C ALA A 110 3.48 -16.73 -13.38
N ASN A 111 3.61 -17.25 -12.15
CA ASN A 111 2.49 -17.78 -11.39
C ASN A 111 1.80 -16.71 -10.51
N PHE A 112 2.29 -15.48 -10.47
CA PHE A 112 1.75 -14.44 -9.61
C PHE A 112 0.65 -13.67 -10.35
N GLN A 113 -0.45 -13.45 -9.63
CA GLN A 113 -1.57 -12.64 -10.11
C GLN A 113 -1.78 -11.46 -9.18
N TYR A 114 -1.90 -10.29 -9.78
CA TYR A 114 -2.03 -9.02 -9.07
C TYR A 114 -3.42 -8.45 -9.25
N TYR A 115 -3.97 -7.90 -8.18
CA TYR A 115 -5.28 -7.25 -8.15
C TYR A 115 -5.16 -5.93 -7.41
N SER A 116 -5.88 -4.92 -7.85
CA SER A 116 -5.93 -3.65 -7.14
C SER A 116 -7.35 -3.09 -7.08
N SER A 117 -7.58 -2.30 -6.04
CA SER A 117 -8.79 -1.52 -5.88
C SER A 117 -8.51 -0.31 -5.01
N ALA A 118 -9.30 0.73 -5.16
CA ALA A 118 -9.19 1.93 -4.34
C ALA A 118 -10.56 2.35 -3.80
N LEU A 119 -10.56 3.02 -2.67
CA LEU A 119 -11.70 3.75 -2.14
C LEU A 119 -11.22 5.09 -1.59
N LYS A 120 -12.09 6.09 -1.62
CA LYS A 120 -11.77 7.42 -1.14
C LYS A 120 -12.74 7.82 -0.03
N CYS A 121 -12.21 8.06 1.16
CA CYS A 121 -12.97 8.52 2.31
C CYS A 121 -13.25 10.02 2.18
N ILE A 122 -14.49 10.43 2.43
CA ILE A 122 -14.87 11.86 2.42
C ILE A 122 -14.25 12.57 3.61
N ILE A 123 -14.35 11.96 4.81
CA ILE A 123 -13.88 12.55 6.06
C ILE A 123 -13.56 11.45 7.07
N LEU A 124 -12.45 11.59 7.77
CA LEU A 124 -12.01 10.71 8.85
C LEU A 124 -11.59 11.54 10.06
N GLU A 125 -11.91 11.07 11.26
CA GLU A 125 -11.53 11.75 12.50
C GLU A 125 -10.16 11.28 12.98
N GLN A 126 -9.30 12.24 13.39
CA GLN A 126 -8.00 11.94 13.98
C GLN A 126 -8.14 11.17 15.30
N GLY A 127 -7.27 10.19 15.52
CA GLY A 127 -7.27 9.33 16.71
C GLY A 127 -8.30 8.21 16.68
N SER A 128 -9.11 8.11 15.61
CA SER A 128 -10.08 7.05 15.44
C SER A 128 -9.51 5.90 14.61
N LYS A 129 -9.94 4.67 14.97
CA LYS A 129 -9.59 3.44 14.25
C LYS A 129 -10.64 3.11 13.22
N TYR A 130 -10.17 2.72 12.05
CA TYR A 130 -10.98 2.41 10.89
C TYR A 130 -10.62 1.06 10.30
N SER A 131 -11.50 0.51 9.47
CA SER A 131 -11.22 -0.67 8.67
C SER A 131 -11.79 -0.50 7.26
N ALA A 132 -10.93 -0.40 6.27
CA ALA A 132 -11.34 -0.44 4.88
C ALA A 132 -11.56 -1.90 4.45
N HIS A 133 -12.71 -2.16 3.82
CA HIS A 133 -13.10 -3.50 3.38
C HIS A 133 -13.17 -3.57 1.86
N PHE A 134 -12.60 -4.64 1.33
CA PHE A 134 -12.66 -4.99 -0.09
C PHE A 134 -13.19 -6.41 -0.24
N LEU A 135 -13.88 -6.67 -1.34
CA LEU A 135 -14.43 -7.98 -1.68
C LEU A 135 -13.72 -8.55 -2.90
N PHE A 136 -13.39 -9.82 -2.82
CA PHE A 136 -12.80 -10.60 -3.89
C PHE A 136 -13.67 -11.81 -4.19
N PRO A 137 -13.98 -12.14 -5.48
CA PRO A 137 -14.83 -13.27 -5.80
C PRO A 137 -14.22 -14.60 -5.36
N ALA A 138 -14.93 -15.36 -4.50
CA ALA A 138 -14.47 -16.67 -4.02
C ALA A 138 -14.25 -17.67 -5.17
N ALA A 139 -15.11 -17.61 -6.19
CA ALA A 139 -15.01 -18.48 -7.37
C ALA A 139 -13.68 -18.33 -8.14
N ILE A 140 -13.11 -17.12 -8.20
CA ILE A 140 -11.79 -16.91 -8.83
C ILE A 140 -10.70 -17.57 -7.99
N ALA A 141 -10.74 -17.40 -6.67
CA ALA A 141 -9.78 -18.03 -5.77
C ALA A 141 -9.83 -19.56 -5.82
N GLU A 142 -11.02 -20.12 -6.00
CA GLU A 142 -11.24 -21.57 -6.17
C GLU A 142 -10.74 -22.05 -7.54
N ARG A 143 -11.08 -21.36 -8.63
CA ARG A 143 -10.65 -21.68 -9.99
C ARG A 143 -9.13 -21.72 -10.13
N ASP A 144 -8.46 -20.73 -9.57
CA ASP A 144 -7.01 -20.54 -9.70
C ASP A 144 -6.21 -21.21 -8.56
N GLU A 145 -6.92 -21.90 -7.67
CA GLU A 145 -6.34 -22.62 -6.53
C GLU A 145 -5.38 -21.77 -5.68
N PHE A 146 -5.80 -20.56 -5.29
CA PHE A 146 -4.99 -19.64 -4.48
C PHE A 146 -4.70 -20.19 -3.09
N GLY A 147 -3.67 -21.07 -2.95
CA GLY A 147 -3.25 -21.61 -1.67
C GLY A 147 -4.12 -22.72 -1.09
N GLY A 148 -4.90 -23.44 -1.91
CA GLY A 148 -5.69 -24.59 -1.47
C GLY A 148 -7.08 -24.23 -0.91
N SER A 149 -7.49 -24.84 0.21
CA SER A 149 -8.84 -24.65 0.79
C SER A 149 -9.11 -23.25 1.33
N TYR A 150 -8.07 -22.48 1.58
CA TYR A 150 -8.13 -21.07 1.99
C TYR A 150 -7.18 -20.25 1.12
N PRO A 151 -7.65 -19.17 0.47
CA PRO A 151 -6.78 -18.32 -0.32
C PRO A 151 -5.64 -17.78 0.52
N GLU A 152 -4.43 -18.16 0.16
CA GLU A 152 -3.22 -17.68 0.80
C GLU A 152 -2.75 -16.41 0.08
N LEU A 153 -2.81 -15.29 0.78
CA LEU A 153 -2.29 -14.03 0.30
C LEU A 153 -0.76 -14.07 0.30
N LEU A 154 -0.17 -14.12 -0.89
CA LEU A 154 1.28 -14.12 -1.05
C LEU A 154 1.89 -12.76 -0.64
N GLY A 155 1.23 -11.69 -1.02
CA GLY A 155 1.66 -10.35 -0.65
C GLY A 155 0.56 -9.30 -0.77
N TYR A 156 0.78 -8.17 -0.12
CA TYR A 156 -0.03 -6.98 -0.28
C TYR A 156 0.82 -5.72 -0.22
N PHE A 157 0.31 -4.68 -0.84
CA PHE A 157 0.85 -3.34 -0.74
C PHE A 157 -0.31 -2.35 -0.63
N ILE A 158 -0.22 -1.37 0.27
CA ILE A 158 -1.25 -0.38 0.51
C ILE A 158 -0.65 1.00 0.30
N GLU A 159 -1.31 1.81 -0.51
CA GLU A 159 -1.03 3.23 -0.64
C GLU A 159 -2.12 4.04 0.04
N PHE A 160 -1.70 4.95 0.87
CA PHE A 160 -2.54 6.02 1.36
C PHE A 160 -2.14 7.30 0.62
N SER A 161 -3.12 7.99 0.04
CA SER A 161 -2.86 9.26 -0.64
C SER A 161 -3.92 10.30 -0.36
N ARG A 162 -3.55 11.57 -0.48
CA ARG A 162 -4.45 12.71 -0.39
C ARG A 162 -4.02 13.77 -1.38
N ASN A 163 -4.95 14.23 -2.22
CA ASN A 163 -4.68 15.24 -3.25
C ASN A 163 -3.46 14.90 -4.13
N GLY A 164 -3.29 13.61 -4.46
CA GLY A 164 -2.17 13.13 -5.28
C GLY A 164 -0.84 12.94 -4.51
N THR A 165 -0.77 13.32 -3.23
CA THR A 165 0.41 13.07 -2.40
C THR A 165 0.29 11.71 -1.74
N ILE A 166 1.27 10.83 -1.96
CA ILE A 166 1.33 9.48 -1.37
C ILE A 166 2.03 9.57 -0.02
N PHE A 167 1.48 8.90 0.99
CA PHE A 167 2.07 8.72 2.31
C PHE A 167 2.72 7.34 2.38
N GLU A 168 4.03 7.30 2.43
CA GLU A 168 4.76 6.04 2.51
C GLU A 168 4.79 5.51 3.94
N LEU A 169 4.32 4.27 4.13
CA LEU A 169 4.37 3.55 5.40
C LEU A 169 5.19 2.28 5.22
N THR A 170 6.17 2.08 6.09
CA THR A 170 7.01 0.87 6.05
C THR A 170 6.20 -0.41 6.25
N GLU A 171 5.18 -0.38 7.10
CA GLU A 171 4.29 -1.50 7.37
C GLU A 171 3.22 -1.75 6.29
N SER A 172 3.09 -0.85 5.31
CA SER A 172 2.08 -0.95 4.24
C SER A 172 2.37 -2.01 3.20
N ILE A 173 3.55 -2.64 3.26
CA ILE A 173 3.97 -3.64 2.29
C ILE A 173 4.38 -4.95 2.98
N LYS A 174 3.92 -6.05 2.40
CA LYS A 174 4.32 -7.41 2.79
C LYS A 174 4.36 -8.29 1.55
N PHE A 175 5.42 -9.07 1.39
CA PHE A 175 5.53 -10.06 0.35
C PHE A 175 6.15 -11.34 0.92
N ASP A 176 5.31 -12.38 1.14
CA ASP A 176 5.67 -13.65 1.77
C ASP A 176 6.46 -13.43 3.08
N SER A 177 7.62 -14.06 3.19
CA SER A 177 8.57 -13.92 4.30
C SER A 177 9.69 -12.91 4.03
N TYR A 178 9.73 -12.32 2.84
CA TYR A 178 10.78 -11.37 2.44
C TYR A 178 10.74 -10.08 3.24
N ARG A 179 11.94 -9.57 3.58
CA ARG A 179 12.15 -8.31 4.30
C ARG A 179 13.16 -7.39 3.61
N GLN A 180 13.83 -7.90 2.58
CA GLN A 180 14.82 -7.14 1.82
C GLN A 180 14.11 -6.03 1.04
N THR A 181 14.63 -4.81 1.16
CA THR A 181 14.04 -3.61 0.54
C THR A 181 13.95 -3.73 -0.97
N ASP A 182 14.97 -4.27 -1.62
CA ASP A 182 15.02 -4.48 -3.07
C ASP A 182 13.93 -5.43 -3.57
N VAL A 183 13.65 -6.52 -2.82
CA VAL A 183 12.57 -7.47 -3.14
C VAL A 183 11.20 -6.80 -2.95
N LEU A 184 11.01 -6.02 -1.88
CA LEU A 184 9.76 -5.33 -1.61
C LEU A 184 9.49 -4.22 -2.64
N GLU A 185 10.51 -3.45 -3.04
CA GLU A 185 10.36 -2.43 -4.08
C GLU A 185 10.08 -3.03 -5.46
N LYS A 186 10.71 -4.16 -5.80
CA LYS A 186 10.38 -4.92 -6.99
C LYS A 186 8.92 -5.38 -6.97
N PHE A 187 8.48 -5.97 -5.87
CA PHE A 187 7.07 -6.38 -5.68
C PHE A 187 6.11 -5.21 -5.85
N LYS A 188 6.40 -4.05 -5.24
CA LYS A 188 5.61 -2.83 -5.37
C LYS A 188 5.48 -2.37 -6.82
N SER A 189 6.58 -2.38 -7.56
CA SER A 189 6.60 -2.02 -8.98
C SER A 189 5.76 -2.99 -9.82
N GLU A 190 5.91 -4.30 -9.61
CA GLU A 190 5.15 -5.34 -10.32
C GLU A 190 3.65 -5.27 -9.97
N ALA A 191 3.30 -5.04 -8.70
CA ALA A 191 1.91 -4.90 -8.29
C ALA A 191 1.22 -3.71 -8.97
N LYS A 192 1.92 -2.58 -9.11
CA LYS A 192 1.39 -1.40 -9.80
C LYS A 192 1.22 -1.62 -11.30
N SER A 193 2.19 -2.25 -11.95
CA SER A 193 2.14 -2.45 -13.42
C SER A 193 1.18 -3.55 -13.85
N ASN A 194 1.07 -4.64 -13.09
CA ASN A 194 0.35 -5.84 -13.55
C ASN A 194 -1.09 -5.94 -12.99
N SER A 195 -1.46 -5.12 -12.00
CA SER A 195 -2.82 -5.17 -11.44
C SER A 195 -3.91 -4.68 -12.40
N SER A 196 -3.54 -3.89 -13.41
CA SER A 196 -4.49 -3.41 -14.44
C SER A 196 -5.09 -4.53 -15.29
N GLU A 197 -4.41 -5.68 -15.40
CA GLU A 197 -4.93 -6.85 -16.12
C GLU A 197 -6.17 -7.46 -15.44
N ASN A 198 -6.33 -7.23 -14.15
CA ASN A 198 -7.41 -7.74 -13.32
C ASN A 198 -8.28 -6.62 -12.72
N GLU A 199 -8.37 -5.49 -13.42
CA GLU A 199 -9.18 -4.35 -12.98
C GLU A 199 -10.66 -4.74 -12.79
N GLY A 200 -11.29 -4.21 -11.74
CA GLY A 200 -12.70 -4.44 -11.43
C GLY A 200 -13.02 -5.79 -10.76
N ILE A 201 -12.03 -6.68 -10.56
CA ILE A 201 -12.25 -7.95 -9.84
C ILE A 201 -12.24 -7.74 -8.32
N LEU A 202 -11.27 -7.00 -7.80
CA LEU A 202 -11.25 -6.57 -6.41
C LEU A 202 -12.06 -5.28 -6.30
N ILE A 203 -13.09 -5.27 -5.47
CA ILE A 203 -14.02 -4.14 -5.36
C ILE A 203 -14.12 -3.64 -3.92
N PRO A 204 -14.36 -2.32 -3.70
CA PRO A 204 -14.68 -1.79 -2.38
C PRO A 204 -15.98 -2.42 -1.88
N ALA A 205 -15.98 -2.93 -0.64
CA ALA A 205 -17.12 -3.71 -0.12
C ALA A 205 -18.42 -2.91 -0.03
N HIS A 206 -18.34 -1.59 0.21
CA HIS A 206 -19.51 -0.71 0.29
C HIS A 206 -20.28 -0.58 -1.03
N GLN A 207 -19.67 -0.90 -2.18
CA GLN A 207 -20.37 -0.92 -3.47
C GLN A 207 -21.37 -2.09 -3.56
N ILE A 208 -21.18 -3.13 -2.76
CA ILE A 208 -22.09 -4.28 -2.68
C ILE A 208 -23.06 -4.13 -1.50
N ASP A 209 -22.56 -3.73 -0.33
CA ASP A 209 -23.37 -3.54 0.86
C ASP A 209 -22.85 -2.34 1.69
N GLN A 210 -23.71 -1.35 1.85
CA GLN A 210 -23.39 -0.14 2.61
C GLN A 210 -23.12 -0.40 4.11
N SER A 211 -23.48 -1.56 4.64
CA SER A 211 -23.18 -1.92 6.03
C SER A 211 -21.68 -1.90 6.35
N TYR A 212 -20.82 -2.10 5.34
CA TYR A 212 -19.37 -2.02 5.49
C TYR A 212 -18.84 -0.60 5.77
N LEU A 213 -19.65 0.44 5.54
CA LEU A 213 -19.29 1.82 5.88
C LEU A 213 -19.29 2.08 7.40
N ARG A 214 -19.89 1.19 8.19
CA ARG A 214 -19.91 1.32 9.65
C ARG A 214 -18.49 1.42 10.25
N ASP A 215 -17.56 0.68 9.68
CA ASP A 215 -16.18 0.60 10.16
C ASP A 215 -15.26 1.65 9.51
N LEU A 216 -15.77 2.42 8.53
CA LEU A 216 -14.95 3.35 7.75
C LEU A 216 -15.53 4.78 7.75
N GLY A 217 -16.84 4.93 7.82
CA GLY A 217 -17.51 6.21 7.63
C GLY A 217 -17.83 6.53 6.15
N PRO A 218 -18.16 7.77 5.83
CA PRO A 218 -18.62 8.14 4.49
C PRO A 218 -17.47 8.08 3.47
N VAL A 219 -17.79 7.53 2.30
CA VAL A 219 -16.87 7.41 1.15
C VAL A 219 -17.51 8.06 -0.09
N TYR A 220 -16.68 8.45 -1.04
CA TYR A 220 -17.17 8.84 -2.36
C TYR A 220 -17.72 7.62 -3.08
N GLN A 221 -18.84 7.80 -3.77
CA GLN A 221 -19.39 6.79 -4.67
C GLN A 221 -18.87 7.11 -6.07
N ASP A 222 -18.15 6.17 -6.66
CA ASP A 222 -17.80 6.23 -8.09
C ASP A 222 -19.05 5.87 -8.87
N TYR A 223 -19.58 6.85 -9.63
CA TYR A 223 -20.69 6.67 -10.56
C TYR A 223 -20.17 6.44 -11.97
#